data_9966243996c3c7f62a76623d5acabb34
#
_entry.id   9966243996c3c7f62a76623d5acabb34
#
_cell.length_a   1.000
_cell.length_b   1.000
_cell.length_c   1.000
_cell.angle_alpha   90.00
_cell.angle_beta   90.00
_cell.angle_gamma   90.00
#
_symmetry.space_group_name_H-M   'P 1'
#
loop_
_entity.id
_entity.type
_entity.pdbx_description
1 polymer ?
#
loop_
_entity_poly.entity_id
_entity_poly.type
_entity_poly.pdbx_seq_one_letter_code
_entity_poly.pdbx_strand_id
1 'polypeptide(L)'
;VLVESDYNKAFTEKCADVVLLATDSFVKNAFPKIEYLLKQKVNVISTAEEMAYPQSQSPEIAKQIDKLAKENGVSILGTGINPGFVLDLLVLALTGTCERVDSIKAVRVNDLSPFGKAVMEEQGVGTTKEVFEKGVKDGTIAGHVGFPESIRMITDGIGWNLEKIEQTRDRSNGWYY
;
A
#
# COMPACT_ATOMS: atom_id res chain seq x y z
N VAL A 1 -2.89 -13.75 25.62
CA VAL A 1 -2.68 -12.43 24.98
C VAL A 1 -3.91 -11.58 25.28
N LEU A 2 -3.70 -10.41 25.86
CA LEU A 2 -4.78 -9.44 26.07
C LEU A 2 -4.96 -8.64 24.78
N VAL A 3 -6.21 -8.45 24.38
CA VAL A 3 -6.57 -7.57 23.25
C VAL A 3 -6.97 -6.22 23.85
N GLU A 4 -6.28 -5.16 23.43
CA GLU A 4 -6.55 -3.77 23.83
C GLU A 4 -7.10 -3.01 22.64
N SER A 5 -8.20 -2.28 22.84
CA SER A 5 -8.84 -1.49 21.79
C SER A 5 -8.22 -0.09 21.62
N ASP A 6 -7.50 0.38 22.65
CA ASP A 6 -6.83 1.67 22.64
C ASP A 6 -5.31 1.49 22.53
N TYR A 7 -4.75 1.79 21.37
CA TYR A 7 -3.32 1.65 21.13
C TYR A 7 -2.45 2.54 22.04
N ASN A 8 -2.98 3.67 22.54
CA ASN A 8 -2.25 4.52 23.51
C ASN A 8 -2.06 3.79 24.84
N LYS A 9 -3.00 2.95 25.24
CA LYS A 9 -2.87 2.12 26.45
C LYS A 9 -1.95 0.93 26.22
N ALA A 10 -1.99 0.34 25.00
CA ALA A 10 -1.11 -0.77 24.65
C ALA A 10 0.37 -0.38 24.62
N PHE A 11 0.69 0.91 24.41
CA PHE A 11 2.05 1.43 24.27
C PHE A 11 2.41 2.49 25.30
N THR A 12 1.94 2.38 26.54
CA THR A 12 2.29 3.30 27.65
C THR A 12 3.78 3.27 28.02
N GLU A 13 4.45 2.14 27.78
CA GLU A 13 5.90 1.95 27.92
C GLU A 13 6.40 1.15 26.71
N LYS A 14 7.71 1.19 26.43
CA LYS A 14 8.29 0.38 25.31
C LYS A 14 8.06 -1.10 25.58
N CYS A 15 6.93 -1.61 25.08
CA CYS A 15 6.48 -2.99 25.25
C CYS A 15 6.85 -3.90 24.07
N ALA A 16 7.42 -3.33 23.00
CA ALA A 16 7.79 -4.07 21.79
C ALA A 16 9.01 -3.43 21.12
N ASP A 17 9.79 -4.24 20.41
CA ASP A 17 10.90 -3.77 19.57
C ASP A 17 10.42 -3.40 18.16
N VAL A 18 9.34 -4.02 17.72
CA VAL A 18 8.70 -3.78 16.41
C VAL A 18 7.19 -3.94 16.49
N VAL A 19 6.47 -3.10 15.78
CA VAL A 19 5.01 -3.15 15.63
C VAL A 19 4.65 -3.42 14.18
N LEU A 20 3.75 -4.39 13.96
CA LEU A 20 3.08 -4.61 12.68
C LEU A 20 1.80 -3.78 12.66
N LEU A 21 1.79 -2.74 11.84
CA LEU A 21 0.64 -1.84 11.68
C LEU A 21 -0.14 -2.21 10.42
N ALA A 22 -1.30 -2.86 10.61
CA ALA A 22 -2.17 -3.37 9.56
C ALA A 22 -3.61 -2.86 9.74
N THR A 23 -3.79 -1.54 9.78
CA THR A 23 -5.06 -0.91 10.15
C THR A 23 -5.70 -0.06 9.07
N ASP A 24 -5.01 0.25 7.99
CA ASP A 24 -5.49 1.17 6.95
C ASP A 24 -4.68 0.97 5.66
N SER A 25 -5.24 1.40 4.53
CA SER A 25 -4.59 1.37 3.22
C SER A 25 -3.89 2.69 2.87
N PHE A 26 -4.31 3.79 3.49
CA PHE A 26 -3.90 5.15 3.14
C PHE A 26 -2.89 5.73 4.12
N VAL A 27 -1.80 6.31 3.59
CA VAL A 27 -0.75 6.97 4.39
C VAL A 27 -1.30 8.01 5.35
N LYS A 28 -2.24 8.84 4.89
CA LYS A 28 -2.84 9.91 5.71
C LYS A 28 -3.52 9.37 6.98
N ASN A 29 -4.18 8.23 6.86
CA ASN A 29 -4.89 7.59 7.97
C ASN A 29 -3.93 6.81 8.89
N ALA A 30 -2.90 6.21 8.31
CA ALA A 30 -1.87 5.47 9.05
C ALA A 30 -0.91 6.40 9.81
N PHE A 31 -0.64 7.60 9.27
CA PHE A 31 0.39 8.52 9.76
C PHE A 31 0.29 8.87 11.24
N PRO A 32 -0.89 9.21 11.83
CA PRO A 32 -0.96 9.53 13.26
C PRO A 32 -0.49 8.38 14.17
N LYS A 33 -0.79 7.13 13.78
CA LYS A 33 -0.34 5.94 14.50
C LYS A 33 1.16 5.69 14.31
N ILE A 34 1.65 5.87 13.09
CA ILE A 34 3.09 5.78 12.76
C ILE A 34 3.87 6.82 13.57
N GLU A 35 3.45 8.08 13.57
CA GLU A 35 4.08 9.15 14.32
C GLU A 35 4.15 8.83 15.81
N TYR A 36 3.03 8.36 16.38
CA TYR A 36 2.99 7.95 17.79
C TYR A 36 4.01 6.86 18.08
N LEU A 37 4.05 5.78 17.29
CA LEU A 37 4.95 4.65 17.50
C LEU A 37 6.43 5.03 17.35
N LEU A 38 6.77 5.83 16.34
CA LEU A 38 8.14 6.31 16.14
C LEU A 38 8.61 7.15 17.31
N LYS A 39 7.76 8.04 17.87
CA LYS A 39 8.06 8.82 19.08
C LYS A 39 8.23 7.95 20.33
N GLN A 40 7.61 6.77 20.39
CA GLN A 40 7.84 5.78 21.46
C GLN A 40 9.12 4.94 21.22
N LYS A 41 9.91 5.28 20.19
CA LYS A 41 11.15 4.58 19.80
C LYS A 41 10.92 3.10 19.46
N VAL A 42 9.85 2.81 18.77
CA VAL A 42 9.47 1.48 18.28
C VAL A 42 9.62 1.42 16.77
N ASN A 43 10.24 0.35 16.26
CA ASN A 43 10.28 0.10 14.82
C ASN A 43 8.89 -0.25 14.31
N VAL A 44 8.58 0.15 13.08
CA VAL A 44 7.26 -0.08 12.49
C VAL A 44 7.37 -0.82 11.16
N ILE A 45 6.54 -1.82 10.97
CA ILE A 45 6.28 -2.42 9.67
C ILE A 45 4.81 -2.15 9.35
N SER A 46 4.55 -1.43 8.26
CA SER A 46 3.19 -1.08 7.84
C SER A 46 2.80 -1.85 6.59
N THR A 47 1.58 -2.39 6.61
CA THR A 47 0.96 -3.02 5.43
C THR A 47 0.00 -2.08 4.71
N ALA A 48 -0.08 -0.81 5.10
CA ALA A 48 -0.81 0.18 4.34
C ALA A 48 -0.25 0.24 2.92
N GLU A 49 -1.08 0.08 1.92
CA GLU A 49 -0.70 -0.04 0.52
C GLU A 49 0.13 1.15 0.04
N GLU A 50 -0.29 2.37 0.38
CA GLU A 50 0.46 3.59 0.02
C GLU A 50 1.82 3.68 0.74
N MET A 51 2.03 2.96 1.86
CA MET A 51 3.31 2.92 2.56
C MET A 51 4.39 2.12 1.81
N ALA A 52 4.04 1.34 0.80
CA ALA A 52 5.04 0.67 -0.04
C ALA A 52 5.96 1.69 -0.75
N TYR A 53 5.41 2.85 -1.17
CA TYR A 53 6.18 3.95 -1.76
C TYR A 53 5.51 5.30 -1.50
N PRO A 54 5.49 5.78 -0.26
CA PRO A 54 4.67 6.91 0.17
C PRO A 54 5.02 8.24 -0.51
N GLN A 55 6.24 8.39 -1.00
CA GLN A 55 6.70 9.56 -1.76
C GLN A 55 5.98 9.71 -3.11
N SER A 56 5.32 8.67 -3.61
CA SER A 56 4.55 8.72 -4.86
C SER A 56 3.40 9.75 -4.80
N GLN A 57 2.57 9.68 -3.77
CA GLN A 57 1.39 10.51 -3.63
C GLN A 57 1.40 11.41 -2.37
N SER A 58 2.23 11.09 -1.39
CA SER A 58 2.30 11.81 -0.11
C SER A 58 3.74 12.20 0.27
N PRO A 59 4.49 12.92 -0.60
CA PRO A 59 5.91 13.17 -0.42
C PRO A 59 6.22 13.95 0.88
N GLU A 60 5.35 14.84 1.30
CA GLU A 60 5.58 15.62 2.52
C GLU A 60 5.40 14.75 3.78
N ILE A 61 4.42 13.84 3.78
CA ILE A 61 4.24 12.89 4.89
C ILE A 61 5.41 11.90 4.89
N ALA A 62 5.86 11.43 3.74
CA ALA A 62 7.03 10.55 3.63
C ALA A 62 8.28 11.19 4.24
N LYS A 63 8.55 12.48 3.95
CA LYS A 63 9.65 13.24 4.56
C LYS A 63 9.50 13.37 6.08
N GLN A 64 8.27 13.61 6.57
CA GLN A 64 8.02 13.70 8.00
C GLN A 64 8.28 12.36 8.70
N ILE A 65 7.83 11.26 8.11
CA ILE A 65 8.06 9.89 8.60
C ILE A 65 9.57 9.59 8.67
N ASP A 66 10.31 9.86 7.60
CA ASP A 66 11.76 9.65 7.53
C ASP A 66 12.49 10.47 8.60
N LYS A 67 12.12 11.74 8.75
CA LYS A 67 12.67 12.62 9.79
C LYS A 67 12.41 12.07 11.20
N LEU A 68 11.16 11.71 11.50
CA LEU A 68 10.77 11.16 12.81
C LEU A 68 11.50 9.86 13.12
N ALA A 69 11.64 8.97 12.16
CA ALA A 69 12.37 7.72 12.34
C ALA A 69 13.84 7.96 12.68
N LYS A 70 14.51 8.85 11.94
CA LYS A 70 15.91 9.26 12.18
C LYS A 70 16.10 9.94 13.53
N GLU A 71 15.25 10.88 13.90
CA GLU A 71 15.31 11.60 15.18
C GLU A 71 15.14 10.68 16.40
N ASN A 72 14.37 9.61 16.25
CA ASN A 72 14.11 8.66 17.32
C ASN A 72 15.02 7.41 17.27
N GLY A 73 15.87 7.27 16.25
CA GLY A 73 16.80 6.13 16.10
C GLY A 73 16.09 4.80 15.82
N VAL A 74 14.98 4.84 15.07
CA VAL A 74 14.16 3.68 14.71
C VAL A 74 13.95 3.61 13.22
N SER A 75 13.44 2.47 12.74
CA SER A 75 13.16 2.21 11.35
C SER A 75 11.66 2.04 11.09
N ILE A 76 11.26 2.40 9.88
CA ILE A 76 9.93 2.09 9.37
C ILE A 76 10.05 1.47 7.99
N LEU A 77 9.25 0.43 7.75
CA LEU A 77 9.15 -0.28 6.47
C LEU A 77 7.68 -0.33 6.06
N GLY A 78 7.36 0.20 4.90
CA GLY A 78 6.11 -0.10 4.20
C GLY A 78 6.32 -1.32 3.32
N THR A 79 5.46 -2.32 3.42
CA THR A 79 5.56 -3.58 2.67
C THR A 79 4.22 -4.26 2.57
N GLY A 80 4.13 -5.26 1.73
CA GLY A 80 2.94 -6.07 1.52
C GLY A 80 3.16 -7.05 0.38
N ILE A 81 2.10 -7.75 0.00
CA ILE A 81 2.15 -8.60 -1.19
C ILE A 81 1.96 -7.76 -2.45
N ASN A 82 1.03 -6.79 -2.42
CA ASN A 82 0.76 -5.92 -3.55
C ASN A 82 -0.13 -4.72 -3.15
N PRO A 83 0.44 -3.54 -3.12
CA PRO A 83 1.84 -3.16 -3.37
C PRO A 83 2.80 -3.61 -2.26
N GLY A 84 4.09 -3.59 -2.58
CA GLY A 84 5.20 -3.89 -1.68
C GLY A 84 6.06 -5.09 -2.11
N PHE A 85 5.57 -5.96 -3.04
CA PHE A 85 6.37 -7.08 -3.53
C PHE A 85 6.07 -7.47 -4.98
N VAL A 86 4.86 -8.03 -5.28
CA VAL A 86 4.62 -8.82 -6.51
C VAL A 86 4.64 -7.97 -7.77
N LEU A 87 4.01 -6.79 -7.76
CA LEU A 87 3.92 -5.90 -8.93
C LEU A 87 4.87 -4.69 -8.88
N ASP A 88 5.80 -4.69 -7.93
CA ASP A 88 6.78 -3.61 -7.76
C ASP A 88 8.17 -4.13 -7.43
N LEU A 89 8.50 -4.44 -6.18
CA LEU A 89 9.85 -4.82 -5.78
C LEU A 89 10.40 -6.03 -6.57
N LEU A 90 9.58 -7.07 -6.79
CA LEU A 90 9.96 -8.24 -7.57
C LEU A 90 10.22 -7.85 -9.04
N VAL A 91 9.35 -7.03 -9.62
CA VAL A 91 9.52 -6.53 -10.99
C VAL A 91 10.81 -5.72 -11.11
N LEU A 92 11.03 -4.79 -10.17
CA LEU A 92 12.26 -3.99 -10.11
C LEU A 92 13.51 -4.87 -9.97
N ALA A 93 13.49 -5.86 -9.07
CA ALA A 93 14.61 -6.77 -8.88
C ALA A 93 14.95 -7.57 -10.16
N LEU A 94 13.93 -8.00 -10.91
CA LEU A 94 14.13 -8.72 -12.18
C LEU A 94 14.74 -7.82 -13.27
N THR A 95 14.51 -6.51 -13.27
CA THR A 95 15.14 -5.59 -14.23
C THR A 95 16.66 -5.58 -14.10
N GLY A 96 17.20 -5.86 -12.91
CA GLY A 96 18.65 -5.95 -12.69
C GLY A 96 19.35 -7.08 -13.46
N THR A 97 18.59 -8.01 -14.03
CA THR A 97 19.13 -9.07 -14.91
C THR A 97 19.09 -8.72 -16.40
N CYS A 98 18.51 -7.57 -16.75
CA CYS A 98 18.35 -7.11 -18.11
C CYS A 98 19.48 -6.13 -18.48
N GLU A 99 20.02 -6.25 -19.68
CA GLU A 99 20.95 -5.26 -20.23
C GLU A 99 20.28 -3.92 -20.49
N ARG A 100 19.01 -3.97 -20.93
CA ARG A 100 18.16 -2.80 -21.19
C ARG A 100 16.71 -3.15 -20.94
N VAL A 101 15.95 -2.21 -20.43
CA VAL A 101 14.50 -2.32 -20.23
C VAL A 101 13.80 -1.27 -21.08
N ASP A 102 13.03 -1.73 -22.07
CA ASP A 102 12.27 -0.86 -22.98
C ASP A 102 10.79 -0.75 -22.57
N SER A 103 10.25 -1.80 -21.95
CA SER A 103 8.88 -1.82 -21.45
C SER A 103 8.73 -2.83 -20.32
N ILE A 104 7.74 -2.62 -19.48
CA ILE A 104 7.37 -3.55 -18.41
C ILE A 104 5.87 -3.83 -18.50
N LYS A 105 5.52 -5.11 -18.47
CA LYS A 105 4.13 -5.54 -18.30
C LYS A 105 4.07 -6.52 -17.15
N ALA A 106 3.45 -6.12 -16.04
CA ALA A 106 3.18 -6.96 -14.89
C ALA A 106 1.68 -7.18 -14.73
N VAL A 107 1.27 -8.43 -14.58
CA VAL A 107 -0.15 -8.81 -14.45
C VAL A 107 -0.32 -9.70 -13.25
N ARG A 108 -1.35 -9.42 -12.45
CA ARG A 108 -1.79 -10.27 -11.36
C ARG A 108 -3.25 -10.63 -11.55
N VAL A 109 -3.54 -11.91 -11.47
CA VAL A 109 -4.91 -12.42 -11.40
C VAL A 109 -5.13 -13.00 -10.02
N ASN A 110 -6.21 -12.63 -9.36
CA ASN A 110 -6.47 -13.01 -7.99
C ASN A 110 -7.94 -13.40 -7.79
N ASP A 111 -8.17 -14.53 -7.14
CA ASP A 111 -9.49 -14.90 -6.64
C ASP A 111 -9.73 -14.13 -5.32
N LEU A 112 -10.79 -13.33 -5.28
CA LEU A 112 -11.15 -12.53 -4.11
C LEU A 112 -12.06 -13.27 -3.13
N SER A 113 -12.58 -14.44 -3.48
CA SER A 113 -13.53 -15.19 -2.65
C SER A 113 -12.99 -15.53 -1.24
N PRO A 114 -11.69 -15.81 -1.03
CA PRO A 114 -11.16 -16.09 0.30
C PRO A 114 -11.04 -14.87 1.22
N PHE A 115 -11.12 -13.64 0.70
CA PHE A 115 -10.83 -12.42 1.47
C PHE A 115 -12.00 -11.91 2.33
N GLY A 116 -13.19 -12.50 2.17
CA GLY A 116 -14.35 -12.13 2.93
C GLY A 116 -15.13 -10.93 2.39
N LYS A 117 -16.28 -10.68 3.03
CA LYS A 117 -17.29 -9.75 2.52
C LYS A 117 -16.81 -8.31 2.39
N ALA A 118 -16.08 -7.81 3.37
CA ALA A 118 -15.62 -6.42 3.39
C ALA A 118 -14.71 -6.10 2.19
N VAL A 119 -13.75 -6.96 1.89
CA VAL A 119 -12.85 -6.79 0.74
C VAL A 119 -13.61 -6.92 -0.57
N MET A 120 -14.55 -7.86 -0.67
CA MET A 120 -15.38 -8.01 -1.87
C MET A 120 -16.24 -6.78 -2.13
N GLU A 121 -16.85 -6.20 -1.09
CA GLU A 121 -17.64 -4.97 -1.21
C GLU A 121 -16.78 -3.78 -1.65
N GLU A 122 -15.61 -3.59 -1.05
CA GLU A 122 -14.65 -2.54 -1.41
C GLU A 122 -14.16 -2.66 -2.86
N GLN A 123 -14.02 -3.88 -3.35
CA GLN A 123 -13.63 -4.15 -4.73
C GLN A 123 -14.84 -4.14 -5.70
N GLY A 124 -16.06 -4.01 -5.19
CA GLY A 124 -17.28 -4.00 -6.00
C GLY A 124 -17.69 -5.38 -6.53
N VAL A 125 -17.21 -6.46 -5.92
CA VAL A 125 -17.55 -7.83 -6.35
C VAL A 125 -19.04 -8.10 -6.09
N GLY A 126 -19.72 -8.70 -7.09
CA GLY A 126 -21.15 -9.03 -7.01
C GLY A 126 -22.10 -7.86 -7.27
N THR A 127 -21.60 -6.66 -7.51
CA THR A 127 -22.44 -5.50 -7.87
C THR A 127 -22.91 -5.55 -9.33
N THR A 128 -23.99 -4.81 -9.67
CA THR A 128 -24.34 -4.57 -11.07
C THR A 128 -23.36 -3.57 -11.70
N LYS A 129 -23.38 -3.46 -13.03
CA LYS A 129 -22.53 -2.52 -13.76
C LYS A 129 -22.78 -1.08 -13.31
N GLU A 130 -24.05 -0.70 -13.18
CA GLU A 130 -24.47 0.64 -12.78
C GLU A 130 -24.02 0.98 -11.35
N VAL A 131 -24.14 0.01 -10.44
CA VAL A 131 -23.69 0.17 -9.04
C VAL A 131 -22.16 0.28 -8.98
N PHE A 132 -21.44 -0.53 -9.77
CA PHE A 132 -19.98 -0.46 -9.86
C PHE A 132 -19.50 0.89 -10.39
N GLU A 133 -20.03 1.34 -11.55
CA GLU A 133 -19.65 2.62 -12.16
C GLU A 133 -19.96 3.80 -11.23
N LYS A 134 -21.10 3.77 -10.55
CA LYS A 134 -21.45 4.77 -9.54
C LYS A 134 -20.47 4.72 -8.36
N GLY A 135 -20.20 3.55 -7.81
CA GLY A 135 -19.30 3.38 -6.67
C GLY A 135 -17.86 3.81 -6.97
N VAL A 136 -17.37 3.55 -8.19
CA VAL A 136 -16.07 4.07 -8.64
C VAL A 136 -16.07 5.59 -8.71
N LYS A 137 -17.18 6.18 -9.21
CA LYS A 137 -17.30 7.63 -9.37
C LYS A 137 -17.42 8.39 -8.03
N ASP A 138 -18.14 7.84 -7.07
CA ASP A 138 -18.34 8.44 -5.75
C ASP A 138 -17.31 7.99 -4.70
N GLY A 139 -16.39 7.08 -5.07
CA GLY A 139 -15.31 6.62 -4.22
C GLY A 139 -15.68 5.56 -3.18
N THR A 140 -16.90 5.01 -3.25
CA THR A 140 -17.32 3.91 -2.36
C THR A 140 -16.78 2.55 -2.81
N ILE A 141 -16.39 2.41 -4.07
CA ILE A 141 -15.64 1.28 -4.59
C ILE A 141 -14.23 1.77 -4.92
N ALA A 142 -13.30 1.45 -4.03
CA ALA A 142 -11.90 1.86 -4.18
C ALA A 142 -11.17 1.04 -5.27
N GLY A 143 -11.55 -0.21 -5.43
CA GLY A 143 -10.79 -1.16 -6.24
C GLY A 143 -9.43 -1.44 -5.58
N HIS A 144 -8.41 -1.70 -6.40
CA HIS A 144 -7.06 -1.89 -5.87
C HIS A 144 -6.38 -0.55 -5.57
N VAL A 145 -5.84 -0.41 -4.36
CA VAL A 145 -5.06 0.75 -3.92
C VAL A 145 -3.57 0.47 -4.15
N GLY A 146 -2.78 1.49 -4.54
CA GLY A 146 -1.32 1.43 -4.57
C GLY A 146 -0.68 1.21 -5.94
N PHE A 147 -1.41 1.26 -7.05
CA PHE A 147 -0.80 1.22 -8.39
C PHE A 147 0.17 2.39 -8.65
N PRO A 148 -0.15 3.64 -8.28
CA PRO A 148 0.81 4.74 -8.42
C PRO A 148 2.11 4.51 -7.65
N GLU A 149 2.01 3.93 -6.45
CA GLU A 149 3.15 3.56 -5.60
C GLU A 149 4.04 2.52 -6.30
N SER A 150 3.44 1.42 -6.77
CA SER A 150 4.17 0.36 -7.48
C SER A 150 4.82 0.88 -8.76
N ILE A 151 4.09 1.67 -9.57
CA ILE A 151 4.61 2.25 -10.81
C ILE A 151 5.78 3.18 -10.51
N ARG A 152 5.65 4.08 -9.52
CA ARG A 152 6.72 5.01 -9.14
C ARG A 152 7.93 4.31 -8.55
N MET A 153 7.74 3.29 -7.71
CA MET A 153 8.84 2.50 -7.17
C MET A 153 9.69 1.90 -8.30
N ILE A 154 9.04 1.30 -9.31
CA ILE A 154 9.75 0.72 -10.45
C ILE A 154 10.46 1.80 -11.26
N THR A 155 9.73 2.84 -11.67
CA THR A 155 10.27 3.84 -12.59
C THR A 155 11.38 4.68 -11.98
N ASP A 156 11.26 5.06 -10.72
CA ASP A 156 12.32 5.77 -10.02
C ASP A 156 13.55 4.85 -9.83
N GLY A 157 13.31 3.55 -9.54
CA GLY A 157 14.37 2.56 -9.38
C GLY A 157 15.20 2.28 -10.63
N ILE A 158 14.59 2.37 -11.81
CA ILE A 158 15.31 2.20 -13.10
C ILE A 158 15.63 3.52 -13.80
N GLY A 159 15.32 4.66 -13.17
CA GLY A 159 15.63 6.00 -13.70
C GLY A 159 14.71 6.45 -14.83
N TRP A 160 13.50 5.92 -14.95
CA TRP A 160 12.52 6.37 -15.92
C TRP A 160 11.78 7.62 -15.45
N ASN A 161 11.65 8.60 -16.32
CA ASN A 161 10.83 9.78 -16.06
C ASN A 161 9.43 9.58 -16.65
N LEU A 162 8.43 9.46 -15.81
CA LEU A 162 7.04 9.31 -16.23
C LEU A 162 6.37 10.67 -16.41
N GLU A 163 5.82 10.90 -17.60
CA GLU A 163 5.01 12.07 -17.91
C GLU A 163 3.58 11.93 -17.36
N LYS A 164 3.03 10.69 -17.34
CA LYS A 164 1.65 10.44 -16.97
C LYS A 164 1.46 9.04 -16.38
N ILE A 165 0.56 8.94 -15.41
CA ILE A 165 0.00 7.68 -14.93
C ILE A 165 -1.50 7.70 -15.21
N GLU A 166 -2.01 6.67 -15.85
CA GLU A 166 -3.43 6.47 -16.09
C GLU A 166 -3.91 5.21 -15.37
N GLN A 167 -5.06 5.30 -14.75
CA GLN A 167 -5.74 4.17 -14.12
C GLN A 167 -7.13 4.01 -14.73
N THR A 168 -7.46 2.78 -15.12
CA THR A 168 -8.82 2.41 -15.50
C THR A 168 -9.34 1.33 -14.56
N ARG A 169 -10.63 1.32 -14.34
CA ARG A 169 -11.34 0.31 -13.55
C ARG A 169 -12.49 -0.20 -14.39
N ASP A 170 -12.37 -1.43 -14.85
CA ASP A 170 -13.37 -2.06 -15.68
C ASP A 170 -13.93 -3.30 -14.99
N ARG A 171 -15.24 -3.45 -15.03
CA ARG A 171 -15.90 -4.67 -14.60
C ARG A 171 -15.95 -5.65 -15.75
N SER A 172 -15.27 -6.78 -15.65
CA SER A 172 -15.48 -7.90 -16.56
C SER A 172 -16.56 -8.84 -16.03
N ASN A 173 -17.45 -9.28 -16.91
CA ASN A 173 -18.47 -10.30 -16.60
C ASN A 173 -17.98 -11.72 -16.94
N GLY A 174 -16.70 -11.94 -17.13
CA GLY A 174 -16.13 -13.20 -17.56
C GLY A 174 -15.66 -14.09 -16.42
N TRP A 175 -16.09 -15.34 -16.42
CA TRP A 175 -15.34 -16.41 -15.80
C TRP A 175 -14.19 -16.73 -16.77
N TYR A 176 -12.96 -16.49 -16.36
CA TYR A 176 -11.81 -17.01 -17.08
C TYR A 176 -11.46 -18.36 -16.48
N TYR A 177 -11.67 -19.42 -17.26
CA TYR A 177 -11.15 -20.74 -16.96
C TYR A 177 -9.71 -20.87 -17.45
#